data_8064baa2862597f455d414ac8a5df1b1
#
_entry.id   8064baa2862597f455d414ac8a5df1b1
#
_cell.length_a   1.000
_cell.length_b   1.000
_cell.length_c   1.000
_cell.angle_alpha   90.00
_cell.angle_beta   90.00
_cell.angle_gamma   90.00
#
_symmetry.space_group_name_H-M   'P 1'
#
loop_
_entity.id
_entity.type
_entity.pdbx_description
1 polymer ?
#
loop_
_entity_poly.entity_id
_entity_poly.type
_entity_poly.pdbx_seq_one_letter_code
_entity_poly.pdbx_strand_id
1 'polypeptide(L)'
;MALILNADRLNIESQNALLKTLEENSTKKFIFLVCNARNTLLPTIYSRCFIKRIATPDTESINNWLNNQGIFDVSANDFPNFYSPEMIKTLVEEGKSDLYNNVLSKLDDLVCGNEGAVTAQQFFKDLDISFPEKIDLMAQYVLLKIGVQTGFFKPHTKFNSLSKTDSNDLDAASFLNELIEYKSTLLKIPALNEQIAMSYFLNKMDRVI
;
A
#
# COMPACT_ATOMS: atom_id res chain seq x y z
N MET A 1 28.45 -9.81 -11.85
CA MET A 1 27.05 -9.83 -11.37
C MET A 1 26.44 -8.46 -11.62
N ALA A 2 25.23 -8.39 -12.18
CA ALA A 2 24.46 -7.16 -12.35
C ALA A 2 23.11 -7.32 -11.67
N LEU A 3 22.62 -6.28 -10.99
CA LEU A 3 21.32 -6.22 -10.34
C LEU A 3 20.58 -4.97 -10.87
N ILE A 4 19.42 -5.19 -11.47
CA ILE A 4 18.55 -4.13 -11.97
C ILE A 4 17.27 -4.13 -11.11
N LEU A 5 17.14 -3.13 -10.26
CA LEU A 5 15.95 -2.93 -9.44
C LEU A 5 14.89 -2.18 -10.24
N ASN A 6 13.61 -2.45 -9.95
CA ASN A 6 12.46 -1.87 -10.65
C ASN A 6 12.56 -2.05 -12.19
N ALA A 7 12.96 -3.24 -12.64
CA ALA A 7 13.10 -3.53 -14.06
C ALA A 7 11.78 -3.38 -14.85
N ASP A 8 10.64 -3.43 -14.15
CA ASP A 8 9.30 -3.13 -14.64
C ASP A 8 9.13 -1.67 -15.12
N ARG A 9 10.05 -0.76 -14.75
CA ARG A 9 10.05 0.65 -15.19
C ARG A 9 10.92 0.91 -16.43
N LEU A 10 11.60 -0.10 -16.93
CA LEU A 10 12.38 0.02 -18.17
C LEU A 10 11.46 0.26 -19.37
N ASN A 11 11.80 1.23 -20.20
CA ASN A 11 11.11 1.43 -21.49
C ASN A 11 11.44 0.27 -22.47
N ILE A 12 10.69 0.18 -23.55
CA ILE A 12 10.80 -0.91 -24.55
C ILE A 12 12.20 -0.97 -25.15
N GLU A 13 12.80 0.19 -25.43
CA GLU A 13 14.15 0.29 -26.01
C GLU A 13 15.20 -0.29 -25.07
N SER A 14 15.13 0.05 -23.77
CA SER A 14 16.03 -0.48 -22.75
C SER A 14 15.85 -1.98 -22.55
N GLN A 15 14.60 -2.45 -22.57
CA GLN A 15 14.31 -3.88 -22.49
C GLN A 15 14.89 -4.63 -23.70
N ASN A 16 14.77 -4.10 -24.91
CA ASN A 16 15.36 -4.68 -26.12
C ASN A 16 16.89 -4.68 -26.07
N ALA A 17 17.52 -3.65 -25.52
CA ALA A 17 18.97 -3.60 -25.34
C ALA A 17 19.49 -4.71 -24.40
N LEU A 18 18.69 -5.08 -23.38
CA LEU A 18 19.04 -6.17 -22.47
C LEU A 18 19.03 -7.55 -23.14
N LEU A 19 18.23 -7.75 -24.19
CA LEU A 19 18.10 -9.05 -24.85
C LEU A 19 19.45 -9.57 -25.34
N LYS A 20 20.29 -8.70 -25.93
CA LYS A 20 21.64 -9.07 -26.41
C LYS A 20 22.49 -9.62 -25.26
N THR A 21 22.44 -8.95 -24.11
CA THR A 21 23.22 -9.35 -22.93
C THR A 21 22.68 -10.63 -22.29
N LEU A 22 21.38 -10.88 -22.34
CA LEU A 22 20.74 -12.09 -21.84
C LEU A 22 20.99 -13.31 -22.76
N GLU A 23 21.22 -13.08 -24.07
CA GLU A 23 21.53 -14.11 -25.05
C GLU A 23 23.01 -14.54 -25.04
N GLU A 24 23.89 -13.69 -24.52
CA GLU A 24 25.31 -14.01 -24.42
C GLU A 24 25.56 -15.16 -23.45
N ASN A 25 25.92 -16.33 -23.95
CA ASN A 25 26.31 -17.50 -23.18
C ASN A 25 27.64 -17.25 -22.46
N SER A 26 27.58 -16.77 -21.23
CA SER A 26 28.74 -16.57 -20.37
C SER A 26 28.55 -17.32 -19.03
N THR A 27 29.42 -18.28 -18.77
CA THR A 27 29.37 -19.08 -17.53
C THR A 27 29.68 -18.30 -16.25
N LYS A 28 30.04 -17.02 -16.36
CA LYS A 28 30.45 -16.18 -15.22
C LYS A 28 29.58 -14.91 -15.04
N LYS A 29 28.53 -14.75 -15.82
CA LYS A 29 27.64 -13.57 -15.71
C LYS A 29 26.33 -13.95 -15.04
N PHE A 30 25.95 -13.23 -14.00
CA PHE A 30 24.65 -13.31 -13.36
C PHE A 30 23.97 -11.96 -13.47
N ILE A 31 22.74 -11.94 -13.97
CA ILE A 31 21.89 -10.75 -14.09
C ILE A 31 20.62 -11.01 -13.31
N PHE A 32 20.31 -10.14 -12.35
CA PHE A 32 19.09 -10.18 -11.58
C PHE A 32 18.22 -9.00 -12.01
N LEU A 33 16.99 -9.31 -12.44
CA LEU A 33 15.95 -8.34 -12.75
C LEU A 33 14.88 -8.42 -11.65
N VAL A 34 14.75 -7.37 -10.87
CA VAL A 34 13.73 -7.29 -9.81
C VAL A 34 12.56 -6.46 -10.31
N CYS A 35 11.36 -7.06 -10.28
CA CYS A 35 10.11 -6.45 -10.74
C CYS A 35 9.07 -6.51 -9.62
N ASN A 36 8.32 -5.42 -9.43
CA ASN A 36 7.23 -5.35 -8.45
C ASN A 36 5.92 -5.89 -9.01
N ALA A 37 5.72 -5.85 -10.33
CA ALA A 37 4.51 -6.30 -10.99
C ALA A 37 4.79 -7.41 -11.99
N ARG A 38 3.78 -8.27 -12.22
CA ARG A 38 3.83 -9.33 -13.23
C ARG A 38 3.56 -8.77 -14.61
N ASN A 39 4.14 -9.42 -15.63
CA ASN A 39 3.87 -9.16 -17.06
C ASN A 39 4.19 -7.72 -17.50
N THR A 40 5.14 -7.07 -16.85
CA THR A 40 5.59 -5.72 -17.19
C THR A 40 6.77 -5.71 -18.13
N LEU A 41 7.52 -6.82 -18.20
CA LEU A 41 8.61 -7.00 -19.13
C LEU A 41 8.14 -7.69 -20.42
N LEU A 42 8.93 -7.52 -21.49
CA LEU A 42 8.65 -8.19 -22.75
C LEU A 42 8.67 -9.72 -22.59
N PRO A 43 7.78 -10.46 -23.27
CA PRO A 43 7.77 -11.93 -23.24
C PRO A 43 9.13 -12.56 -23.63
N THR A 44 9.88 -11.86 -24.49
CA THR A 44 11.23 -12.25 -24.90
C THR A 44 12.27 -12.22 -23.77
N ILE A 45 12.10 -11.37 -22.75
CA ILE A 45 12.91 -11.36 -21.53
C ILE A 45 12.51 -12.54 -20.66
N TYR A 46 11.20 -12.76 -20.43
CA TYR A 46 10.73 -13.87 -19.63
C TYR A 46 11.19 -15.23 -20.15
N SER A 47 11.25 -15.43 -21.45
CA SER A 47 11.71 -16.69 -22.06
C SER A 47 13.21 -16.99 -21.84
N ARG A 48 14.00 -15.97 -21.47
CA ARG A 48 15.45 -16.04 -21.25
C ARG A 48 15.87 -15.96 -19.80
N CYS A 49 14.91 -15.81 -18.90
CA CYS A 49 15.16 -15.66 -17.46
C CYS A 49 14.56 -16.81 -16.67
N PHE A 50 15.25 -17.23 -15.61
CA PHE A 50 14.63 -18.05 -14.58
C PHE A 50 13.78 -17.18 -13.67
N ILE A 51 12.49 -17.48 -13.58
CA ILE A 51 11.54 -16.69 -12.80
C ILE A 51 11.44 -17.24 -11.38
N LYS A 52 11.87 -16.47 -10.41
CA LYS A 52 11.67 -16.76 -8.98
C LYS A 52 10.67 -15.77 -8.40
N ARG A 53 9.57 -16.29 -7.87
CA ARG A 53 8.62 -15.48 -7.10
C ARG A 53 9.10 -15.40 -5.66
N ILE A 54 9.12 -14.19 -5.13
CA ILE A 54 9.32 -13.92 -3.71
C ILE A 54 7.92 -13.69 -3.15
N ALA A 55 7.47 -14.57 -2.26
CA ALA A 55 6.21 -14.39 -1.57
C ALA A 55 6.33 -13.27 -0.53
N THR A 56 5.25 -12.53 -0.32
CA THR A 56 5.16 -11.62 0.83
C THR A 56 5.29 -12.47 2.09
N PRO A 57 6.16 -12.11 3.03
CA PRO A 57 6.28 -12.84 4.29
C PRO A 57 4.96 -12.77 5.06
N ASP A 58 4.64 -13.85 5.77
CA ASP A 58 3.50 -13.87 6.68
C ASP A 58 3.78 -13.06 7.96
N THR A 59 2.75 -12.76 8.71
CA THR A 59 2.82 -11.98 9.95
C THR A 59 3.79 -12.58 10.96
N GLU A 60 3.85 -13.91 11.07
CA GLU A 60 4.75 -14.58 12.00
C GLU A 60 6.22 -14.38 11.60
N SER A 61 6.52 -14.52 10.31
CA SER A 61 7.87 -14.26 9.77
C SER A 61 8.30 -12.81 9.98
N ILE A 62 7.38 -11.84 9.80
CA ILE A 62 7.65 -10.42 10.05
C ILE A 62 7.91 -10.19 11.54
N ASN A 63 7.08 -10.73 12.43
CA ASN A 63 7.25 -10.57 13.87
C ASN A 63 8.58 -11.19 14.35
N ASN A 64 8.95 -12.36 13.84
CA ASN A 64 10.24 -12.99 14.15
C ASN A 64 11.41 -12.12 13.67
N TRP A 65 11.28 -11.50 12.50
CA TRP A 65 12.30 -10.58 12.00
C TRP A 65 12.40 -9.31 12.87
N LEU A 66 11.27 -8.70 13.26
CA LEU A 66 11.23 -7.54 14.15
C LEU A 66 11.88 -7.86 15.51
N ASN A 67 11.55 -9.01 16.09
CA ASN A 67 12.16 -9.48 17.35
C ASN A 67 13.69 -9.63 17.22
N ASN A 68 14.19 -10.14 16.08
CA ASN A 68 15.62 -10.25 15.82
C ASN A 68 16.29 -8.86 15.64
N GLN A 69 15.52 -7.82 15.34
CA GLN A 69 15.99 -6.42 15.30
C GLN A 69 15.89 -5.74 16.68
N GLY A 70 15.43 -6.43 17.72
CA GLY A 70 15.25 -5.87 19.08
C GLY A 70 13.93 -5.13 19.28
N ILE A 71 12.95 -5.32 18.39
CA ILE A 71 11.62 -4.69 18.47
C ILE A 71 10.63 -5.73 18.96
N PHE A 72 10.14 -5.56 20.18
CA PHE A 72 9.26 -6.53 20.87
C PHE A 72 7.87 -5.97 21.18
N ASP A 73 7.70 -4.65 21.14
CA ASP A 73 6.51 -3.96 21.64
C ASP A 73 5.42 -3.79 20.59
N VAL A 74 5.65 -4.21 19.35
CA VAL A 74 4.72 -4.07 18.24
C VAL A 74 4.56 -5.39 17.47
N SER A 75 3.39 -5.56 16.85
CA SER A 75 3.12 -6.67 15.95
C SER A 75 2.96 -6.16 14.52
N ALA A 76 3.32 -6.99 13.53
CA ALA A 76 3.06 -6.68 12.13
C ALA A 76 1.57 -6.44 11.83
N ASN A 77 0.66 -6.97 12.67
CA ASN A 77 -0.79 -6.70 12.56
C ASN A 77 -1.19 -5.28 12.96
N ASP A 78 -0.32 -4.56 13.67
CA ASP A 78 -0.57 -3.17 14.07
C ASP A 78 -0.30 -2.17 12.93
N PHE A 79 0.16 -2.67 11.77
CA PHE A 79 0.54 -1.88 10.60
C PHE A 79 -0.21 -2.33 9.33
N PRO A 80 -0.30 -1.46 8.31
CA PRO A 80 -0.82 -1.84 7.01
C PRO A 80 -0.07 -3.03 6.42
N ASN A 81 -0.79 -3.95 5.77
CA ASN A 81 -0.21 -5.15 5.15
C ASN A 81 0.72 -4.86 3.95
N PHE A 82 0.73 -3.62 3.45
CA PHE A 82 1.64 -3.16 2.40
C PHE A 82 2.94 -2.55 2.92
N TYR A 83 3.09 -2.40 4.26
CA TYR A 83 4.35 -1.95 4.85
C TYR A 83 5.38 -3.10 4.85
N SER A 84 6.59 -2.77 4.42
CA SER A 84 7.70 -3.71 4.53
C SER A 84 8.17 -3.82 5.99
N PRO A 85 8.81 -4.93 6.38
CA PRO A 85 9.39 -5.04 7.72
C PRO A 85 10.35 -3.91 8.07
N GLU A 86 11.16 -3.44 7.10
CA GLU A 86 12.05 -2.30 7.27
C GLU A 86 11.29 -1.00 7.53
N MET A 87 10.15 -0.78 6.84
CA MET A 87 9.32 0.41 7.05
C MET A 87 8.72 0.39 8.45
N ILE A 88 8.23 -0.75 8.92
CA ILE A 88 7.74 -0.93 10.29
C ILE A 88 8.85 -0.58 11.30
N LYS A 89 10.05 -1.12 11.09
CA LYS A 89 11.22 -0.81 11.94
C LYS A 89 11.48 0.70 11.99
N THR A 90 11.52 1.38 10.85
CA THR A 90 11.76 2.81 10.77
C THR A 90 10.69 3.60 11.54
N LEU A 91 9.41 3.25 11.39
CA LEU A 91 8.30 3.91 12.12
C LEU A 91 8.41 3.74 13.63
N VAL A 92 8.82 2.55 14.10
CA VAL A 92 9.05 2.31 15.52
C VAL A 92 10.23 3.13 16.04
N GLU A 93 11.35 3.17 15.31
CA GLU A 93 12.53 3.97 15.65
C GLU A 93 12.24 5.47 15.67
N GLU A 94 11.32 5.95 14.82
CA GLU A 94 10.85 7.35 14.78
C GLU A 94 9.75 7.65 15.82
N GLY A 95 9.29 6.66 16.61
CA GLY A 95 8.20 6.82 17.56
C GLY A 95 6.82 7.01 16.93
N LYS A 96 6.64 6.56 15.68
CA LYS A 96 5.40 6.69 14.89
C LYS A 96 4.60 5.38 14.82
N SER A 97 4.82 4.44 15.71
CA SER A 97 4.16 3.11 15.72
C SER A 97 2.63 3.19 15.76
N ASP A 98 2.07 4.21 16.43
CA ASP A 98 0.62 4.38 16.55
C ASP A 98 -0.04 5.10 15.37
N LEU A 99 0.75 5.59 14.41
CA LEU A 99 0.26 6.40 13.29
C LEU A 99 -0.89 5.72 12.55
N TYR A 100 -0.72 4.45 12.21
CA TYR A 100 -1.71 3.68 11.46
C TYR A 100 -3.02 3.52 12.25
N ASN A 101 -2.92 3.11 13.51
CA ASN A 101 -4.08 2.95 14.38
C ASN A 101 -4.82 4.27 14.60
N ASN A 102 -4.09 5.40 14.72
CA ASN A 102 -4.67 6.73 14.85
C ASN A 102 -5.42 7.15 13.56
N VAL A 103 -4.86 6.85 12.40
CA VAL A 103 -5.53 7.11 11.11
C VAL A 103 -6.79 6.26 10.98
N LEU A 104 -6.71 4.95 11.27
CA LEU A 104 -7.88 4.07 11.21
C LEU A 104 -8.98 4.53 12.16
N SER A 105 -8.63 4.90 13.41
CA SER A 105 -9.59 5.41 14.38
C SER A 105 -10.27 6.69 13.89
N LYS A 106 -9.50 7.61 13.30
CA LYS A 106 -10.03 8.87 12.77
C LYS A 106 -10.99 8.65 11.61
N LEU A 107 -10.67 7.71 10.70
CA LEU A 107 -11.55 7.34 9.60
C LEU A 107 -12.80 6.60 10.09
N ASP A 108 -12.65 5.77 11.12
CA ASP A 108 -13.76 5.07 11.76
C ASP A 108 -14.75 6.06 12.41
N ASP A 109 -14.23 7.06 13.13
CA ASP A 109 -15.04 8.13 13.74
C ASP A 109 -15.79 8.97 12.69
N LEU A 110 -15.14 9.27 11.55
CA LEU A 110 -15.77 9.94 10.41
C LEU A 110 -16.94 9.12 9.85
N VAL A 111 -16.72 7.85 9.57
CA VAL A 111 -17.72 6.95 8.96
C VAL A 111 -18.85 6.62 9.94
N CYS A 112 -18.58 6.59 11.25
CA CYS A 112 -19.62 6.43 12.28
C CYS A 112 -20.42 7.70 12.55
N GLY A 113 -20.06 8.84 11.95
CA GLY A 113 -20.68 10.14 12.22
C GLY A 113 -20.31 10.73 13.58
N ASN A 114 -19.27 10.19 14.26
CA ASN A 114 -18.77 10.74 15.52
C ASN A 114 -17.99 12.03 15.30
N GLU A 115 -17.40 12.20 14.12
CA GLU A 115 -16.67 13.40 13.71
C GLU A 115 -17.05 13.84 12.29
N GLY A 116 -16.92 15.14 12.02
CA GLY A 116 -17.18 15.68 10.69
C GLY A 116 -15.94 15.68 9.80
N ALA A 117 -16.15 15.71 8.48
CA ALA A 117 -15.08 15.72 7.46
C ALA A 117 -14.06 16.87 7.65
N VAL A 118 -14.47 18.02 8.21
CA VAL A 118 -13.58 19.16 8.48
C VAL A 118 -12.53 18.81 9.55
N THR A 119 -12.94 18.14 10.62
CA THR A 119 -12.04 17.71 11.71
C THR A 119 -11.07 16.64 11.19
N ALA A 120 -11.59 15.67 10.41
CA ALA A 120 -10.76 14.66 9.77
C ALA A 120 -9.73 15.31 8.80
N GLN A 121 -10.16 16.32 8.02
CA GLN A 121 -9.26 17.04 7.10
C GLN A 121 -8.13 17.74 7.85
N GLN A 122 -8.40 18.39 8.99
CA GLN A 122 -7.37 19.03 9.80
C GLN A 122 -6.38 17.97 10.34
N PHE A 123 -6.85 16.85 10.84
CA PHE A 123 -6.00 15.73 11.28
C PHE A 123 -5.06 15.27 10.16
N PHE A 124 -5.59 15.00 8.95
CA PHE A 124 -4.76 14.58 7.82
C PHE A 124 -3.77 15.64 7.35
N LYS A 125 -4.10 16.93 7.51
CA LYS A 125 -3.19 18.03 7.20
C LYS A 125 -1.98 18.04 8.13
N ASP A 126 -2.19 17.74 9.41
CA ASP A 126 -1.15 17.80 10.44
C ASP A 126 -0.28 16.53 10.46
N LEU A 127 -0.64 15.48 9.70
CA LEU A 127 0.17 14.27 9.57
C LEU A 127 1.46 14.52 8.77
N ASP A 128 2.59 14.15 9.36
CA ASP A 128 3.92 14.19 8.73
C ASP A 128 4.18 12.95 7.87
N ILE A 129 3.34 12.76 6.84
CA ILE A 129 3.46 11.72 5.81
C ILE A 129 3.12 12.28 4.44
N SER A 130 3.61 11.64 3.40
CA SER A 130 3.36 12.09 2.03
C SER A 130 1.90 11.96 1.63
N PHE A 131 1.45 12.81 0.71
CA PHE A 131 0.06 12.76 0.24
C PHE A 131 -0.33 11.42 -0.42
N PRO A 132 0.50 10.80 -1.27
CA PRO A 132 0.20 9.45 -1.76
C PRO A 132 0.02 8.41 -0.65
N GLU A 133 0.76 8.53 0.45
CA GLU A 133 0.64 7.63 1.60
C GLU A 133 -0.67 7.85 2.36
N LYS A 134 -1.14 9.11 2.50
CA LYS A 134 -2.46 9.42 3.04
C LYS A 134 -3.57 8.72 2.23
N ILE A 135 -3.47 8.74 0.90
CA ILE A 135 -4.41 8.04 0.01
C ILE A 135 -4.33 6.51 0.20
N ASP A 136 -3.13 5.95 0.37
CA ASP A 136 -2.96 4.52 0.64
C ASP A 136 -3.63 4.10 1.96
N LEU A 137 -3.49 4.89 3.01
CA LEU A 137 -4.12 4.62 4.30
C LEU A 137 -5.65 4.68 4.22
N MET A 138 -6.20 5.64 3.47
CA MET A 138 -7.66 5.69 3.20
C MET A 138 -8.11 4.46 2.40
N ALA A 139 -7.40 4.10 1.33
CA ALA A 139 -7.71 2.91 0.53
C ALA A 139 -7.64 1.62 1.37
N GLN A 140 -6.67 1.52 2.26
CA GLN A 140 -6.54 0.39 3.19
C GLN A 140 -7.74 0.29 4.15
N TYR A 141 -8.21 1.42 4.70
CA TYR A 141 -9.41 1.42 5.54
C TYR A 141 -10.64 0.92 4.78
N VAL A 142 -10.87 1.41 3.56
CA VAL A 142 -11.99 0.97 2.70
C VAL A 142 -11.88 -0.52 2.37
N LEU A 143 -10.67 -0.99 2.06
CA LEU A 143 -10.41 -2.41 1.78
C LEU A 143 -10.69 -3.29 2.99
N LEU A 144 -10.29 -2.86 4.20
CA LEU A 144 -10.59 -3.58 5.44
C LEU A 144 -12.09 -3.67 5.66
N LYS A 145 -12.82 -2.58 5.44
CA LYS A 145 -14.28 -2.55 5.60
C LYS A 145 -14.96 -3.52 4.64
N ILE A 146 -14.64 -3.46 3.34
CA ILE A 146 -15.15 -4.41 2.34
C ILE A 146 -14.80 -5.85 2.74
N GLY A 147 -13.56 -6.11 3.16
CA GLY A 147 -13.10 -7.44 3.54
C GLY A 147 -13.82 -8.02 4.76
N VAL A 148 -14.17 -7.19 5.74
CA VAL A 148 -14.97 -7.60 6.90
C VAL A 148 -16.43 -7.89 6.49
N GLN A 149 -17.04 -7.02 5.69
CA GLN A 149 -18.40 -7.18 5.19
C GLN A 149 -18.58 -8.44 4.34
N THR A 150 -17.60 -8.74 3.50
CA THR A 150 -17.60 -9.93 2.63
C THR A 150 -17.13 -11.21 3.34
N GLY A 151 -16.75 -11.13 4.62
CA GLY A 151 -16.27 -12.26 5.41
C GLY A 151 -14.85 -12.74 5.08
N PHE A 152 -14.09 -11.98 4.26
CA PHE A 152 -12.69 -12.28 3.98
C PHE A 152 -11.76 -11.96 5.15
N PHE A 153 -12.10 -10.93 5.94
CA PHE A 153 -11.36 -10.55 7.14
C PHE A 153 -12.21 -10.75 8.39
N LYS A 154 -11.58 -11.07 9.50
CA LYS A 154 -12.25 -11.06 10.80
C LYS A 154 -12.49 -9.60 11.23
N PRO A 155 -13.62 -9.30 11.90
CA PRO A 155 -13.87 -7.97 12.44
C PRO A 155 -12.71 -7.52 13.32
N HIS A 156 -12.25 -6.31 13.12
CA HIS A 156 -11.18 -5.75 13.95
C HIS A 156 -11.79 -5.31 15.27
N THR A 157 -11.33 -5.90 16.41
CA THR A 157 -11.93 -5.67 17.73
C THR A 157 -11.86 -4.24 18.25
N LYS A 158 -11.04 -3.39 17.62
CA LYS A 158 -10.82 -1.98 18.04
C LYS A 158 -11.71 -0.98 17.26
N PHE A 159 -12.35 -1.36 16.15
CA PHE A 159 -13.08 -0.43 15.27
C PHE A 159 -14.52 -0.85 15.07
N ASN A 160 -15.44 0.01 15.55
CA ASN A 160 -16.88 -0.29 15.60
C ASN A 160 -17.57 -0.30 14.24
N SER A 161 -17.12 0.55 13.28
CA SER A 161 -17.73 0.62 11.95
C SER A 161 -17.40 -0.58 11.09
N LEU A 162 -16.24 -1.22 11.34
CA LEU A 162 -15.82 -2.43 10.63
C LEU A 162 -16.67 -3.67 11.01
N SER A 163 -17.62 -3.51 11.93
CA SER A 163 -18.58 -4.57 12.33
C SER A 163 -20.00 -4.35 11.80
N LYS A 164 -20.31 -3.18 11.18
CA LYS A 164 -21.64 -2.87 10.65
C LYS A 164 -21.76 -3.17 9.17
N THR A 165 -22.80 -3.88 8.78
CA THR A 165 -23.07 -4.41 7.44
C THR A 165 -23.93 -3.50 6.56
N ASP A 166 -24.09 -2.21 6.88
CA ASP A 166 -25.12 -1.36 6.28
C ASP A 166 -24.66 -0.48 5.08
N SER A 167 -23.43 -0.63 4.59
CA SER A 167 -22.96 0.09 3.40
C SER A 167 -23.16 -0.74 2.13
N ASN A 168 -23.44 -0.05 1.03
CA ASN A 168 -23.54 -0.65 -0.29
C ASN A 168 -22.13 -1.06 -0.77
N ASP A 169 -21.83 -2.34 -0.81
CA ASP A 169 -20.51 -2.90 -1.20
C ASP A 169 -20.03 -2.39 -2.57
N LEU A 170 -20.97 -2.11 -3.49
CA LEU A 170 -20.64 -1.58 -4.82
C LEU A 170 -20.13 -0.13 -4.76
N ASP A 171 -20.68 0.69 -3.88
CA ASP A 171 -20.25 2.07 -3.72
C ASP A 171 -18.87 2.15 -3.03
N ALA A 172 -18.65 1.31 -2.03
CA ALA A 172 -17.34 1.19 -1.39
C ALA A 172 -16.25 0.70 -2.36
N ALA A 173 -16.55 -0.31 -3.18
CA ALA A 173 -15.62 -0.82 -4.20
C ALA A 173 -15.34 0.24 -5.30
N SER A 174 -16.36 0.99 -5.72
CA SER A 174 -16.21 2.09 -6.67
C SER A 174 -15.32 3.20 -6.09
N PHE A 175 -15.51 3.54 -4.82
CA PHE A 175 -14.70 4.53 -4.12
C PHE A 175 -13.25 4.08 -3.95
N LEU A 176 -13.02 2.81 -3.64
CA LEU A 176 -11.68 2.23 -3.59
C LEU A 176 -10.94 2.35 -4.94
N ASN A 177 -11.62 2.02 -6.03
CA ASN A 177 -11.04 2.16 -7.38
C ASN A 177 -10.69 3.61 -7.69
N GLU A 178 -11.53 4.57 -7.31
CA GLU A 178 -11.27 5.99 -7.50
C GLU A 178 -10.01 6.46 -6.74
N LEU A 179 -9.83 6.02 -5.49
CA LEU A 179 -8.62 6.32 -4.71
C LEU A 179 -7.36 5.77 -5.40
N ILE A 180 -7.42 4.55 -5.94
CA ILE A 180 -6.31 3.90 -6.63
C ILE A 180 -5.97 4.64 -7.93
N GLU A 181 -6.97 4.99 -8.73
CA GLU A 181 -6.79 5.74 -9.99
C GLU A 181 -6.24 7.15 -9.71
N TYR A 182 -6.76 7.82 -8.69
CA TYR A 182 -6.26 9.13 -8.27
C TYR A 182 -4.78 9.06 -7.86
N LYS A 183 -4.39 8.08 -7.06
CA LYS A 183 -2.99 7.86 -6.71
C LYS A 183 -2.10 7.64 -7.94
N SER A 184 -2.57 6.84 -8.90
CA SER A 184 -1.85 6.63 -10.16
C SER A 184 -1.64 7.93 -10.94
N THR A 185 -2.62 8.84 -10.88
CA THR A 185 -2.57 10.16 -11.52
C THR A 185 -1.61 11.10 -10.79
N LEU A 186 -1.60 11.08 -9.45
CA LEU A 186 -0.66 11.86 -8.64
C LEU A 186 0.80 11.57 -8.98
N LEU A 187 1.13 10.31 -9.23
CA LEU A 187 2.49 9.90 -9.62
C LEU A 187 2.91 10.50 -10.97
N LYS A 188 1.95 10.88 -11.82
CA LYS A 188 2.19 11.48 -13.15
C LYS A 188 2.12 13.02 -13.12
N ILE A 189 1.29 13.59 -12.25
CA ILE A 189 1.01 15.02 -12.15
C ILE A 189 1.10 15.45 -10.68
N PRO A 190 2.30 15.75 -10.16
CA PRO A 190 2.50 16.07 -8.74
C PRO A 190 1.85 17.40 -8.29
N ALA A 191 1.37 18.24 -9.21
CA ALA A 191 0.84 19.58 -8.92
C ALA A 191 -0.66 19.59 -8.52
N LEU A 192 -1.27 18.42 -8.24
CA LEU A 192 -2.65 18.37 -7.78
C LEU A 192 -2.78 18.94 -6.35
N ASN A 193 -3.82 19.75 -6.13
CA ASN A 193 -4.04 20.38 -4.84
C ASN A 193 -4.47 19.35 -3.78
N GLU A 194 -3.55 19.04 -2.86
CA GLU A 194 -3.76 18.07 -1.77
C GLU A 194 -4.98 18.40 -0.93
N GLN A 195 -5.18 19.67 -0.56
CA GLN A 195 -6.28 20.09 0.33
C GLN A 195 -7.66 19.86 -0.31
N ILE A 196 -7.78 20.16 -1.60
CA ILE A 196 -9.03 19.95 -2.35
C ILE A 196 -9.33 18.47 -2.47
N ALA A 197 -8.33 17.68 -2.82
CA ALA A 197 -8.48 16.25 -2.96
C ALA A 197 -8.83 15.56 -1.62
N MET A 198 -8.15 15.91 -0.53
CA MET A 198 -8.47 15.38 0.79
C MET A 198 -9.88 15.74 1.22
N SER A 199 -10.30 17.00 1.03
CA SER A 199 -11.67 17.43 1.33
C SER A 199 -12.69 16.62 0.52
N TYR A 200 -12.44 16.42 -0.76
CA TYR A 200 -13.32 15.63 -1.63
C TYR A 200 -13.45 14.18 -1.14
N PHE A 201 -12.33 13.50 -0.91
CA PHE A 201 -12.33 12.09 -0.52
C PHE A 201 -12.92 11.86 0.87
N LEU A 202 -12.62 12.70 1.86
CA LEU A 202 -13.20 12.59 3.19
C LEU A 202 -14.70 12.81 3.20
N ASN A 203 -15.20 13.84 2.46
CA ASN A 203 -16.65 14.07 2.34
C ASN A 203 -17.36 12.95 1.56
N LYS A 204 -16.70 12.33 0.59
CA LYS A 204 -17.26 11.21 -0.14
C LYS A 204 -17.28 9.95 0.71
N MET A 205 -16.22 9.70 1.48
CA MET A 205 -16.13 8.58 2.41
C MET A 205 -17.26 8.60 3.44
N ASP A 206 -17.54 9.75 4.05
CA ASP A 206 -18.64 9.98 5.01
C ASP A 206 -20.02 9.61 4.44
N ARG A 207 -20.19 9.67 3.11
CA ARG A 207 -21.48 9.40 2.43
C ARG A 207 -21.62 7.98 1.88
N VAL A 208 -20.52 7.34 1.56
CA VAL A 208 -20.48 6.12 0.75
C VAL A 208 -20.17 4.90 1.59
N ILE A 209 -19.43 5.09 2.67
CA ILE A 209 -18.93 4.03 3.54
C ILE A 209 -19.71 3.96 4.84
#